data_176fb4ca0bfd4574c1ee994d9e268d37
#
_entry.id   176fb4ca0bfd4574c1ee994d9e268d37
#
_cell.length_a   1.000
_cell.length_b   1.000
_cell.length_c   1.000
_cell.angle_alpha   90.00
_cell.angle_beta   90.00
_cell.angle_gamma   90.00
#
_symmetry.space_group_name_H-M   'P 1'
#
loop_
_entity.id
_entity.type
_entity.pdbx_description
1 polymer ?
#
loop_
_entity_poly.entity_id
_entity_poly.type
_entity_poly.pdbx_seq_one_letter_code
_entity_poly.pdbx_strand_id
1 'polypeptide(L)'
;MISVAGGVYAERCLEPFWDDVYGSAGRSAALISGEVEDVRLHTYRAEGLEDGLANLAAVYRLDVRGPKVSGPGVAFEYLHSLSDPRIVPRRDLIEEREPLEVEDDVVLRFGMMEGSAKVTARRAVYDPQSAFAPQPFHRNGSCAQELAIVLNGLEGRRLTGKSEPEDIIDTLFAEHGADIVILKQGGRGAIVATQTSRSPVPAYRSASVWKIGSGDVFSAAFTLHWAIHDRSPQDAADLASRSVSHYVSTRSLPLPSSGELRRTVDRPIGPGQGRIYIAGPFFNLGELWMIEEIRSQLLHMGVAVFSPLHDVGRGPAHKVAKADLAGLDACDVVLAVLNGGDAGTIFEVGYAVARGKPVVALAQNIRPEDMKMTIGSGCQVADDLVSAIYRAVWALP
;
A
#
# COMPACT_ATOMS: atom_id res chain seq x y z
N MET A 1 -26.40 -4.67 7.76
CA MET A 1 -26.38 -4.17 6.37
C MET A 1 -25.29 -3.13 6.24
N ILE A 2 -24.56 -3.09 5.14
CA ILE A 2 -23.48 -2.12 4.90
C ILE A 2 -23.44 -1.72 3.43
N SER A 3 -23.21 -0.45 3.17
CA SER A 3 -22.93 0.07 1.84
C SER A 3 -21.46 0.42 1.68
N VAL A 4 -20.86 0.02 0.56
CA VAL A 4 -19.53 0.43 0.11
C VAL A 4 -19.70 1.29 -1.13
N ALA A 5 -19.20 2.52 -1.09
CA ALA A 5 -19.33 3.48 -2.19
C ALA A 5 -17.95 3.90 -2.70
N GLY A 6 -17.72 3.74 -4.00
CA GLY A 6 -16.42 4.07 -4.61
C GLY A 6 -16.25 3.50 -6.00
N GLY A 7 -15.07 3.69 -6.57
CA GLY A 7 -14.77 3.22 -7.91
C GLY A 7 -14.54 1.71 -7.99
N VAL A 8 -15.02 1.13 -9.09
CA VAL A 8 -14.65 -0.20 -9.57
C VAL A 8 -13.88 -0.02 -10.86
N TYR A 9 -12.64 -0.48 -10.89
CA TYR A 9 -11.67 -0.19 -11.93
C TYR A 9 -10.94 -1.45 -12.38
N ALA A 10 -10.50 -1.45 -13.64
CA ALA A 10 -9.51 -2.43 -14.08
C ALA A 10 -8.15 -2.12 -13.45
N GLU A 11 -7.49 -3.13 -12.94
CA GLU A 11 -6.15 -3.03 -12.34
C GLU A 11 -5.22 -3.99 -13.06
N ARG A 12 -4.18 -3.45 -13.68
CA ARG A 12 -3.18 -4.21 -14.42
C ARG A 12 -1.81 -3.95 -13.86
N CYS A 13 -1.05 -4.99 -13.59
CA CYS A 13 0.34 -4.91 -13.17
C CYS A 13 1.20 -5.81 -14.04
N LEU A 14 2.34 -5.30 -14.50
CA LEU A 14 3.22 -6.08 -15.37
C LEU A 14 4.08 -7.06 -14.57
N GLU A 15 4.59 -6.64 -13.40
CA GLU A 15 5.49 -7.47 -12.59
C GLU A 15 5.25 -7.28 -11.09
N PRO A 16 4.81 -8.31 -10.35
CA PRO A 16 4.28 -9.59 -10.87
C PRO A 16 2.98 -9.37 -11.65
N PHE A 17 2.70 -10.23 -12.62
CA PHE A 17 1.53 -10.10 -13.49
C PHE A 17 0.21 -10.14 -12.70
N TRP A 18 -0.67 -9.19 -13.03
CA TRP A 18 -2.02 -9.07 -12.51
C TRP A 18 -2.91 -8.36 -13.54
N ASP A 19 -4.10 -8.88 -13.79
CA ASP A 19 -5.13 -8.22 -14.60
C ASP A 19 -6.50 -8.63 -14.06
N ASP A 20 -7.18 -7.69 -13.36
CA ASP A 20 -8.46 -7.98 -12.73
C ASP A 20 -9.29 -6.69 -12.57
N VAL A 21 -10.57 -6.84 -12.23
CA VAL A 21 -11.51 -5.75 -11.99
C VAL A 21 -11.89 -5.72 -10.51
N TYR A 22 -11.30 -4.77 -9.79
CA TYR A 22 -11.60 -4.53 -8.38
C TYR A 22 -11.87 -3.04 -8.09
N GLY A 23 -10.86 -2.20 -8.18
CA GLY A 23 -10.89 -0.86 -7.60
C GLY A 23 -11.07 -0.91 -6.08
N SER A 24 -11.11 0.24 -5.45
CA SER A 24 -11.19 0.33 -3.99
C SER A 24 -12.50 -0.21 -3.43
N ALA A 25 -13.62 0.16 -4.05
CA ALA A 25 -14.93 -0.26 -3.57
C ALA A 25 -15.20 -1.74 -3.83
N GLY A 26 -14.83 -2.24 -5.00
CA GLY A 26 -15.00 -3.66 -5.34
C GLY A 26 -14.22 -4.56 -4.42
N ARG A 27 -12.94 -4.24 -4.17
CA ARG A 27 -12.07 -4.99 -3.25
C ARG A 27 -12.59 -4.95 -1.82
N SER A 28 -13.06 -3.79 -1.37
CA SER A 28 -13.59 -3.63 -0.02
C SER A 28 -14.91 -4.37 0.17
N ALA A 29 -15.80 -4.33 -0.81
CA ALA A 29 -17.04 -5.09 -0.78
C ALA A 29 -16.77 -6.60 -0.77
N ALA A 30 -15.83 -7.08 -1.58
CA ALA A 30 -15.40 -8.48 -1.61
C ALA A 30 -14.81 -8.94 -0.26
N LEU A 31 -14.04 -8.09 0.43
CA LEU A 31 -13.52 -8.38 1.76
C LEU A 31 -14.65 -8.50 2.78
N ILE A 32 -15.53 -7.51 2.83
CA ILE A 32 -16.60 -7.41 3.83
C ILE A 32 -17.62 -8.54 3.67
N SER A 33 -17.90 -8.97 2.43
CA SER A 33 -18.84 -10.06 2.13
C SER A 33 -18.44 -11.42 2.72
N GLY A 34 -17.19 -11.57 3.14
CA GLY A 34 -16.73 -12.77 3.86
C GLY A 34 -17.37 -12.95 5.25
N GLU A 35 -17.82 -11.86 5.88
CA GLU A 35 -18.44 -11.90 7.21
C GLU A 35 -19.83 -11.26 7.25
N VAL A 36 -20.26 -10.55 6.19
CA VAL A 36 -21.55 -9.85 6.10
C VAL A 36 -22.29 -10.30 4.85
N GLU A 37 -23.52 -10.82 5.00
CA GLU A 37 -24.30 -11.34 3.87
C GLU A 37 -24.86 -10.23 2.96
N ASP A 38 -25.29 -9.09 3.54
CA ASP A 38 -25.94 -7.99 2.82
C ASP A 38 -24.94 -6.85 2.57
N VAL A 39 -24.10 -6.96 1.55
CA VAL A 39 -23.17 -5.92 1.12
C VAL A 39 -23.67 -5.25 -0.16
N ARG A 40 -23.89 -3.92 -0.10
CA ARG A 40 -24.28 -3.10 -1.23
C ARG A 40 -23.05 -2.37 -1.79
N LEU A 41 -22.78 -2.54 -3.08
CA LEU A 41 -21.69 -1.87 -3.79
C LEU A 41 -22.24 -0.76 -4.66
N HIS A 42 -22.00 0.48 -4.29
CA HIS A 42 -22.41 1.67 -5.04
C HIS A 42 -21.24 2.17 -5.90
N THR A 43 -21.42 2.11 -7.21
CA THR A 43 -20.39 2.52 -8.19
C THR A 43 -21.01 2.98 -9.51
N TYR A 44 -20.26 3.72 -10.31
CA TYR A 44 -20.61 3.94 -11.72
C TYR A 44 -20.27 2.67 -12.49
N ARG A 45 -21.27 2.12 -13.19
CA ARG A 45 -21.19 0.82 -13.87
C ARG A 45 -20.75 1.03 -15.32
N ALA A 46 -19.44 1.12 -15.54
CA ALA A 46 -18.90 1.35 -16.87
C ALA A 46 -19.14 0.14 -17.79
N GLU A 47 -19.61 0.41 -19.02
CA GLU A 47 -19.93 -0.61 -20.01
C GLU A 47 -18.76 -1.52 -20.34
N GLY A 48 -17.54 -0.96 -20.44
CA GLY A 48 -16.31 -1.73 -20.70
C GLY A 48 -15.83 -2.58 -19.52
N LEU A 49 -16.43 -2.47 -18.32
CA LEU A 49 -16.11 -3.27 -17.13
C LEU A 49 -17.28 -4.15 -16.66
N GLU A 50 -18.37 -4.23 -17.46
CA GLU A 50 -19.61 -4.89 -17.03
C GLU A 50 -19.40 -6.38 -16.71
N ASP A 51 -18.63 -7.11 -17.51
CA ASP A 51 -18.34 -8.54 -17.29
C ASP A 51 -17.50 -8.75 -16.01
N GLY A 52 -16.47 -7.94 -15.80
CA GLY A 52 -15.64 -8.00 -14.59
C GLY A 52 -16.43 -7.67 -13.33
N LEU A 53 -17.28 -6.63 -13.38
CA LEU A 53 -18.16 -6.25 -12.29
C LEU A 53 -19.22 -7.33 -12.01
N ALA A 54 -19.80 -7.95 -13.04
CA ALA A 54 -20.75 -9.05 -12.89
C ALA A 54 -20.09 -10.28 -12.26
N ASN A 55 -18.88 -10.62 -12.67
CA ASN A 55 -18.07 -11.67 -12.05
C ASN A 55 -17.81 -11.40 -10.57
N LEU A 56 -17.33 -10.20 -10.25
CA LEU A 56 -17.08 -9.76 -8.87
C LEU A 56 -18.36 -9.90 -8.02
N ALA A 57 -19.49 -9.40 -8.55
CA ALA A 57 -20.78 -9.47 -7.88
C ALA A 57 -21.25 -10.92 -7.65
N ALA A 58 -21.07 -11.79 -8.63
CA ALA A 58 -21.45 -13.19 -8.53
C ALA A 58 -20.61 -13.97 -7.50
N VAL A 59 -19.28 -13.80 -7.55
CA VAL A 59 -18.34 -14.49 -6.64
C VAL A 59 -18.57 -14.10 -5.19
N TYR A 60 -18.77 -12.81 -4.93
CA TYR A 60 -18.88 -12.28 -3.57
C TYR A 60 -20.31 -11.94 -3.14
N ARG A 61 -21.32 -12.30 -3.95
CA ARG A 61 -22.75 -12.09 -3.67
C ARG A 61 -23.11 -10.65 -3.35
N LEU A 62 -22.56 -9.69 -4.15
CA LEU A 62 -22.74 -8.26 -3.92
C LEU A 62 -24.02 -7.74 -4.58
N ASP A 63 -24.76 -6.87 -3.89
CA ASP A 63 -25.86 -6.07 -4.46
C ASP A 63 -25.26 -4.81 -5.12
N VAL A 64 -25.03 -4.86 -6.44
CA VAL A 64 -24.39 -3.76 -7.17
C VAL A 64 -25.43 -2.69 -7.57
N ARG A 65 -25.18 -1.46 -7.15
CA ARG A 65 -26.03 -0.29 -7.37
C ARG A 65 -25.29 0.82 -8.09
N GLY A 66 -26.07 1.69 -8.73
CA GLY A 66 -25.58 2.88 -9.44
C GLY A 66 -25.89 2.86 -10.93
N PRO A 67 -25.69 4.01 -11.59
CA PRO A 67 -26.04 4.19 -13.00
C PRO A 67 -25.10 3.39 -13.93
N LYS A 68 -25.65 2.89 -15.02
CA LYS A 68 -24.85 2.44 -16.15
C LYS A 68 -24.27 3.66 -16.86
N VAL A 69 -23.01 3.58 -17.21
CA VAL A 69 -22.29 4.64 -17.91
C VAL A 69 -21.57 4.07 -19.12
N SER A 70 -21.67 4.79 -20.24
CA SER A 70 -21.01 4.40 -21.48
C SER A 70 -19.48 4.55 -21.37
N GLY A 71 -18.77 3.77 -22.14
CA GLY A 71 -17.32 3.86 -22.28
C GLY A 71 -16.55 2.71 -21.61
N PRO A 72 -15.22 2.71 -21.78
CA PRO A 72 -14.36 1.59 -21.39
C PRO A 72 -14.18 1.44 -19.87
N GLY A 73 -14.61 2.44 -19.09
CA GLY A 73 -14.28 2.53 -17.66
C GLY A 73 -12.86 3.02 -17.42
N VAL A 74 -12.49 3.08 -16.15
CA VAL A 74 -11.15 3.51 -15.72
C VAL A 74 -10.27 2.29 -15.47
N ALA A 75 -9.04 2.36 -15.94
CA ALA A 75 -8.01 1.37 -15.68
C ALA A 75 -6.77 2.01 -15.01
N PHE A 76 -6.18 1.28 -14.06
CA PHE A 76 -4.91 1.62 -13.44
C PHE A 76 -3.86 0.60 -13.90
N GLU A 77 -2.83 1.07 -14.59
CA GLU A 77 -1.76 0.25 -15.16
C GLU A 77 -0.45 0.50 -14.40
N TYR A 78 0.09 -0.54 -13.79
CA TYR A 78 1.29 -0.49 -12.95
C TYR A 78 2.44 -1.26 -13.62
N LEU A 79 3.65 -0.75 -13.50
CA LEU A 79 4.86 -1.51 -13.88
C LEU A 79 5.17 -2.59 -12.82
N HIS A 80 5.15 -2.19 -11.55
CA HIS A 80 5.19 -3.09 -10.39
C HIS A 80 4.25 -2.54 -9.29
N SER A 81 3.92 -3.36 -8.31
CA SER A 81 2.84 -3.04 -7.35
C SER A 81 3.09 -1.82 -6.44
N LEU A 82 4.28 -1.23 -6.48
CA LEU A 82 4.64 0.00 -5.74
C LEU A 82 4.80 1.22 -6.66
N SER A 83 4.79 1.05 -8.01
CA SER A 83 4.90 2.16 -8.95
C SER A 83 3.65 3.03 -8.96
N ASP A 84 3.82 4.30 -9.32
CA ASP A 84 2.68 5.16 -9.65
C ASP A 84 1.96 4.62 -10.88
N PRO A 85 0.62 4.47 -10.85
CA PRO A 85 -0.11 3.92 -11.97
C PRO A 85 -0.28 4.92 -13.11
N ARG A 86 -0.23 4.42 -14.33
CA ARG A 86 -0.81 5.10 -15.48
C ARG A 86 -2.34 4.94 -15.44
N ILE A 87 -3.06 6.05 -15.45
CA ILE A 87 -4.53 6.06 -15.46
C ILE A 87 -5.03 6.15 -16.91
N VAL A 88 -5.94 5.25 -17.28
CA VAL A 88 -6.52 5.15 -18.62
C VAL A 88 -8.05 5.15 -18.50
N PRO A 89 -8.76 6.07 -19.19
CA PRO A 89 -8.24 7.21 -19.95
C PRO A 89 -7.50 8.20 -19.06
N ARG A 90 -6.72 9.10 -19.64
CA ARG A 90 -6.06 10.17 -18.86
C ARG A 90 -7.08 10.90 -18.00
N ARG A 91 -6.66 11.29 -16.78
CA ARG A 91 -7.53 11.88 -15.78
C ARG A 91 -8.34 13.07 -16.28
N ASP A 92 -7.73 13.93 -17.11
CA ASP A 92 -8.38 15.11 -17.72
C ASP A 92 -9.45 14.77 -18.77
N LEU A 93 -9.54 13.51 -19.17
CA LEU A 93 -10.54 12.97 -20.08
C LEU A 93 -11.64 12.17 -19.37
N ILE A 94 -11.54 12.00 -18.05
CA ILE A 94 -12.58 11.33 -17.26
C ILE A 94 -13.68 12.35 -16.98
N GLU A 95 -14.87 12.05 -17.45
CA GLU A 95 -16.05 12.90 -17.26
C GLU A 95 -16.52 12.84 -15.80
N GLU A 96 -16.67 14.02 -15.17
CA GLU A 96 -17.24 14.11 -13.83
C GLU A 96 -18.76 13.92 -13.89
N ARG A 97 -19.29 13.08 -13.00
CA ARG A 97 -20.69 12.67 -12.96
C ARG A 97 -21.37 13.14 -11.69
N GLU A 98 -22.71 13.18 -11.72
CA GLU A 98 -23.51 13.48 -10.53
C GLU A 98 -23.21 12.50 -9.40
N PRO A 99 -23.18 12.97 -8.14
CA PRO A 99 -22.90 12.12 -6.98
C PRO A 99 -23.89 10.96 -6.84
N LEU A 100 -23.37 9.79 -6.43
CA LEU A 100 -24.20 8.66 -6.03
C LEU A 100 -24.85 8.97 -4.68
N GLU A 101 -26.17 8.89 -4.56
CA GLU A 101 -26.86 9.02 -3.27
C GLU A 101 -26.80 7.67 -2.53
N VAL A 102 -26.26 7.69 -1.30
CA VAL A 102 -26.03 6.48 -0.48
C VAL A 102 -26.53 6.72 0.94
N GLU A 103 -27.54 5.96 1.35
CA GLU A 103 -28.08 6.00 2.70
C GLU A 103 -28.07 4.59 3.30
N ASP A 104 -27.39 4.42 4.44
CA ASP A 104 -27.33 3.15 5.17
C ASP A 104 -26.89 3.38 6.62
N ASP A 105 -27.03 2.37 7.48
CA ASP A 105 -26.55 2.42 8.87
C ASP A 105 -25.01 2.56 8.91
N VAL A 106 -24.31 1.75 8.10
CA VAL A 106 -22.86 1.80 7.96
C VAL A 106 -22.47 2.02 6.51
N VAL A 107 -21.60 3.01 6.25
CA VAL A 107 -21.08 3.30 4.91
C VAL A 107 -19.56 3.42 4.94
N LEU A 108 -18.90 2.63 4.06
CA LEU A 108 -17.52 2.84 3.69
C LEU A 108 -17.49 3.62 2.36
N ARG A 109 -16.95 4.84 2.39
CA ARG A 109 -16.87 5.71 1.23
C ARG A 109 -15.42 5.92 0.80
N PHE A 110 -15.17 5.69 -0.49
CA PHE A 110 -13.91 6.04 -1.15
C PHE A 110 -14.05 7.26 -2.06
N GLY A 111 -12.94 7.95 -2.32
CA GLY A 111 -12.83 8.85 -3.45
C GLY A 111 -12.94 8.08 -4.78
N MET A 112 -13.46 8.75 -5.81
CA MET A 112 -13.66 8.19 -7.15
C MET A 112 -13.06 9.09 -8.21
N MET A 113 -12.75 8.49 -9.37
CA MET A 113 -12.21 9.22 -10.50
C MET A 113 -13.33 9.95 -11.29
N GLU A 114 -14.50 9.34 -11.37
CA GLU A 114 -15.63 9.80 -12.18
C GLU A 114 -16.63 10.69 -11.44
N GLY A 115 -16.44 10.87 -10.12
CA GLY A 115 -17.39 11.65 -9.32
C GLY A 115 -17.25 11.41 -7.84
N SER A 116 -18.38 11.35 -7.12
CA SER A 116 -18.39 11.15 -5.67
C SER A 116 -19.63 10.39 -5.21
N ALA A 117 -19.67 10.03 -3.90
CA ALA A 117 -20.88 9.58 -3.25
C ALA A 117 -21.31 10.61 -2.19
N LYS A 118 -22.58 11.00 -2.17
CA LYS A 118 -23.18 11.75 -1.09
C LYS A 118 -23.79 10.76 -0.09
N VAL A 119 -23.27 10.75 1.12
CA VAL A 119 -23.51 9.73 2.13
C VAL A 119 -24.35 10.29 3.27
N THR A 120 -25.38 9.54 3.69
CA THR A 120 -26.07 9.72 4.97
C THR A 120 -25.96 8.42 5.74
N ALA A 121 -25.32 8.46 6.94
CA ALA A 121 -25.04 7.24 7.70
C ALA A 121 -25.08 7.48 9.22
N ARG A 122 -25.32 6.43 10.00
CA ARG A 122 -25.02 6.45 11.42
C ARG A 122 -23.50 6.41 11.64
N ARG A 123 -22.81 5.45 11.03
CA ARG A 123 -21.35 5.35 11.02
C ARG A 123 -20.80 5.42 9.60
N ALA A 124 -19.86 6.32 9.36
CA ALA A 124 -19.15 6.39 8.10
C ALA A 124 -17.64 6.20 8.29
N VAL A 125 -17.04 5.43 7.40
CA VAL A 125 -15.58 5.41 7.21
C VAL A 125 -15.29 6.07 5.87
N TYR A 126 -14.42 7.06 5.85
CA TYR A 126 -14.05 7.80 4.66
C TYR A 126 -12.56 7.67 4.37
N ASP A 127 -12.24 7.13 3.21
CA ASP A 127 -10.89 7.11 2.63
C ASP A 127 -10.91 7.99 1.36
N PRO A 128 -10.28 9.18 1.37
CA PRO A 128 -10.35 10.11 0.25
C PRO A 128 -9.68 9.60 -1.04
N GLN A 129 -8.77 8.67 -0.95
CA GLN A 129 -8.08 7.98 -2.05
C GLN A 129 -7.67 8.89 -3.21
N SER A 130 -7.15 10.06 -2.92
CA SER A 130 -6.71 11.01 -3.93
C SER A 130 -5.32 11.54 -3.64
N ALA A 131 -4.35 11.07 -4.42
CA ALA A 131 -3.02 11.66 -4.42
C ALA A 131 -2.98 13.06 -5.04
N PHE A 132 -4.09 13.58 -5.58
CA PHE A 132 -4.12 14.85 -6.30
C PHE A 132 -4.89 15.96 -5.58
N ALA A 133 -6.15 15.71 -5.27
CA ALA A 133 -7.05 16.70 -4.65
C ALA A 133 -8.07 16.00 -3.74
N PRO A 134 -7.64 15.48 -2.57
CA PRO A 134 -8.57 14.89 -1.62
C PRO A 134 -9.60 15.92 -1.19
N GLN A 135 -10.87 15.51 -1.12
CA GLN A 135 -11.97 16.40 -0.77
C GLN A 135 -12.44 16.13 0.66
N PRO A 136 -12.88 17.14 1.41
CA PRO A 136 -13.52 16.93 2.70
C PRO A 136 -14.79 16.06 2.56
N PHE A 137 -15.04 15.21 3.57
CA PHE A 137 -16.23 14.32 3.57
C PHE A 137 -17.54 15.07 3.35
N HIS A 138 -17.73 16.19 4.06
CA HIS A 138 -18.96 16.97 4.05
C HIS A 138 -19.14 17.88 2.83
N ARG A 139 -18.12 18.03 1.96
CA ARG A 139 -18.13 19.00 0.85
C ARG A 139 -19.33 18.83 -0.09
N ASN A 140 -19.76 17.60 -0.34
CA ASN A 140 -20.89 17.30 -1.24
C ASN A 140 -22.22 17.08 -0.50
N GLY A 141 -22.32 17.53 0.76
CA GLY A 141 -23.52 17.37 1.59
C GLY A 141 -23.61 16.01 2.31
N SER A 142 -22.52 15.23 2.34
CA SER A 142 -22.46 13.99 3.15
C SER A 142 -22.50 14.30 4.64
N CYS A 143 -23.19 13.43 5.41
CA CYS A 143 -23.27 13.50 6.86
C CYS A 143 -23.21 12.11 7.50
N ALA A 144 -22.65 12.04 8.70
CA ALA A 144 -22.65 10.85 9.54
C ALA A 144 -22.76 11.26 11.01
N GLN A 145 -23.28 10.37 11.86
CA GLN A 145 -23.30 10.62 13.31
C GLN A 145 -21.94 10.33 13.94
N GLU A 146 -21.23 9.31 13.44
CA GLU A 146 -19.86 8.99 13.80
C GLU A 146 -19.04 8.87 12.51
N LEU A 147 -17.97 9.68 12.37
CA LEU A 147 -17.10 9.72 11.18
C LEU A 147 -15.68 9.28 11.51
N ALA A 148 -15.22 8.22 10.87
CA ALA A 148 -13.81 7.84 10.84
C ALA A 148 -13.18 8.26 9.50
N ILE A 149 -12.07 9.01 9.54
CA ILE A 149 -11.28 9.36 8.34
C ILE A 149 -10.02 8.52 8.34
N VAL A 150 -9.85 7.75 7.26
CA VAL A 150 -8.68 6.86 7.03
C VAL A 150 -7.92 7.38 5.83
N LEU A 151 -6.67 7.81 6.00
CA LEU A 151 -5.90 8.42 4.93
C LEU A 151 -4.39 8.14 5.09
N ASN A 152 -3.61 8.36 4.05
CA ASN A 152 -2.16 8.33 4.13
C ASN A 152 -1.57 9.74 4.37
N GLY A 153 -0.26 9.79 4.65
CA GLY A 153 0.40 11.07 4.94
C GLY A 153 0.37 12.09 3.80
N LEU A 154 0.34 11.65 2.53
CA LEU A 154 0.24 12.55 1.38
C LEU A 154 -1.16 13.16 1.28
N GLU A 155 -2.18 12.34 1.42
CA GLU A 155 -3.58 12.77 1.46
C GLU A 155 -3.82 13.71 2.64
N GLY A 156 -3.28 13.39 3.81
CA GLY A 156 -3.36 14.22 5.00
C GLY A 156 -2.75 15.61 4.79
N ARG A 157 -1.53 15.68 4.27
CA ARG A 157 -0.87 16.95 3.94
C ARG A 157 -1.67 17.78 2.95
N ARG A 158 -2.24 17.16 1.92
CA ARG A 158 -3.02 17.86 0.90
C ARG A 158 -4.38 18.33 1.39
N LEU A 159 -5.03 17.53 2.22
CA LEU A 159 -6.35 17.86 2.75
C LEU A 159 -6.28 18.96 3.81
N THR A 160 -5.24 18.96 4.64
CA THR A 160 -5.11 19.88 5.79
C THR A 160 -4.14 21.03 5.57
N GLY A 161 -3.22 20.92 4.60
CA GLY A 161 -2.13 21.87 4.41
C GLY A 161 -1.01 21.77 5.48
N LYS A 162 -1.06 20.75 6.36
CA LYS A 162 -0.07 20.50 7.42
C LYS A 162 0.94 19.46 6.99
N SER A 163 2.13 19.47 7.60
CA SER A 163 3.20 18.51 7.30
C SER A 163 3.37 17.45 8.37
N GLU A 164 3.25 17.85 9.64
CA GLU A 164 3.46 16.95 10.77
C GLU A 164 2.23 16.08 11.05
N PRO A 165 2.42 14.80 11.39
CA PRO A 165 1.32 13.88 11.67
C PRO A 165 0.34 14.39 12.73
N GLU A 166 0.83 14.99 13.79
CA GLU A 166 0.02 15.52 14.88
C GLU A 166 -0.88 16.68 14.41
N ASP A 167 -0.30 17.63 13.66
CA ASP A 167 -1.03 18.77 13.12
C ASP A 167 -2.09 18.35 12.09
N ILE A 168 -1.81 17.31 11.29
CA ILE A 168 -2.77 16.71 10.37
C ILE A 168 -3.97 16.16 11.15
N ILE A 169 -3.70 15.36 12.18
CA ILE A 169 -4.74 14.76 13.02
C ILE A 169 -5.59 15.82 13.70
N ASP A 170 -4.96 16.83 14.30
CA ASP A 170 -5.67 17.92 14.98
C ASP A 170 -6.56 18.71 14.03
N THR A 171 -6.08 19.00 12.82
CA THR A 171 -6.87 19.69 11.80
C THR A 171 -8.08 18.85 11.35
N LEU A 172 -7.91 17.52 11.20
CA LEU A 172 -9.00 16.63 10.83
C LEU A 172 -10.11 16.59 11.90
N PHE A 173 -9.76 16.65 13.17
CA PHE A 173 -10.74 16.79 14.25
C PHE A 173 -11.42 18.16 14.24
N ALA A 174 -10.64 19.24 14.15
CA ALA A 174 -11.15 20.59 14.31
C ALA A 174 -11.97 21.08 13.10
N GLU A 175 -11.55 20.76 11.88
CA GLU A 175 -12.09 21.36 10.66
C GLU A 175 -12.87 20.36 9.78
N HIS A 176 -12.62 19.06 9.93
CA HIS A 176 -13.25 18.03 9.08
C HIS A 176 -14.29 17.17 9.81
N GLY A 177 -14.53 17.44 11.11
CA GLY A 177 -15.57 16.77 11.89
C GLY A 177 -15.34 15.27 12.11
N ALA A 178 -14.07 14.83 12.10
CA ALA A 178 -13.75 13.45 12.40
C ALA A 178 -13.95 13.12 13.89
N ASP A 179 -14.50 11.95 14.20
CA ASP A 179 -14.48 11.35 15.54
C ASP A 179 -13.30 10.43 15.74
N ILE A 180 -12.85 9.80 14.64
CA ILE A 180 -11.68 8.93 14.59
C ILE A 180 -10.84 9.32 13.38
N VAL A 181 -9.52 9.40 13.57
CA VAL A 181 -8.55 9.59 12.49
C VAL A 181 -7.59 8.41 12.47
N ILE A 182 -7.38 7.83 11.30
CA ILE A 182 -6.33 6.83 11.06
C ILE A 182 -5.39 7.36 10.01
N LEU A 183 -4.16 7.68 10.44
CA LEU A 183 -3.10 8.16 9.56
C LEU A 183 -2.17 6.99 9.20
N LYS A 184 -2.32 6.44 7.99
CA LYS A 184 -1.51 5.32 7.47
C LYS A 184 -0.08 5.78 7.19
N GLN A 185 0.92 5.04 7.66
CA GLN A 185 2.36 5.31 7.50
C GLN A 185 3.09 4.25 6.68
N GLY A 186 2.37 3.52 5.83
CA GLY A 186 2.92 2.46 4.98
C GLY A 186 3.54 1.32 5.77
N GLY A 187 4.80 0.96 5.47
CA GLY A 187 5.51 -0.12 6.15
C GLY A 187 5.78 0.11 7.64
N ARG A 188 5.52 1.32 8.15
CA ARG A 188 5.63 1.67 9.58
C ARG A 188 4.31 1.54 10.35
N GLY A 189 3.24 1.10 9.69
CA GLY A 189 1.92 0.93 10.31
C GLY A 189 1.04 2.15 10.20
N ALA A 190 0.38 2.55 11.29
CA ALA A 190 -0.54 3.68 11.32
C ALA A 190 -0.59 4.34 12.72
N ILE A 191 -1.15 5.54 12.78
CA ILE A 191 -1.57 6.18 14.02
C ILE A 191 -3.10 6.16 14.05
N VAL A 192 -3.68 5.65 15.13
CA VAL A 192 -5.10 5.75 15.43
C VAL A 192 -5.30 6.84 16.47
N ALA A 193 -6.13 7.81 16.16
CA ALA A 193 -6.46 8.91 17.05
C ALA A 193 -7.96 9.02 17.26
N THR A 194 -8.34 9.32 18.50
CA THR A 194 -9.68 9.80 18.92
C THR A 194 -9.51 11.17 19.55
N GLN A 195 -10.60 11.81 19.95
CA GLN A 195 -10.55 13.09 20.67
C GLN A 195 -9.71 13.02 21.98
N THR A 196 -9.57 11.84 22.57
CA THR A 196 -8.95 11.65 23.89
C THR A 196 -7.67 10.81 23.88
N SER A 197 -7.34 10.16 22.77
CA SER A 197 -6.21 9.23 22.70
C SER A 197 -5.55 9.20 21.34
N ARG A 198 -4.25 8.93 21.32
CA ARG A 198 -3.45 8.62 20.13
C ARG A 198 -2.58 7.42 20.40
N SER A 199 -2.62 6.44 19.52
CA SER A 199 -1.92 5.18 19.70
C SER A 199 -1.31 4.71 18.38
N PRO A 200 -0.07 4.19 18.39
CA PRO A 200 0.50 3.54 17.23
C PRO A 200 -0.15 2.19 16.96
N VAL A 201 -0.27 1.84 15.70
CA VAL A 201 -0.63 0.51 15.22
C VAL A 201 0.52 -0.01 14.39
N PRO A 202 1.16 -1.13 14.76
CA PRO A 202 2.29 -1.64 14.00
C PRO A 202 1.87 -2.16 12.63
N ALA A 203 2.77 -2.10 11.64
CA ALA A 203 2.70 -3.00 10.50
C ALA A 203 3.13 -4.41 10.94
N TYR A 204 2.73 -5.43 10.18
CA TYR A 204 3.11 -6.82 10.44
C TYR A 204 3.92 -7.38 9.28
N ARG A 205 4.93 -8.20 9.60
CA ARG A 205 5.75 -8.88 8.58
C ARG A 205 4.90 -9.83 7.74
N SER A 206 5.17 -9.82 6.44
CA SER A 206 4.56 -10.72 5.46
C SER A 206 5.62 -11.47 4.67
N ALA A 207 5.24 -12.59 4.05
CA ALA A 207 6.15 -13.41 3.26
C ALA A 207 6.52 -12.70 1.95
N SER A 208 5.58 -12.00 1.31
CA SER A 208 5.77 -11.15 0.14
C SER A 208 4.95 -9.86 0.28
N VAL A 209 5.16 -8.90 -0.60
CA VAL A 209 4.48 -7.61 -0.53
C VAL A 209 3.85 -7.22 -1.86
N TRP A 210 2.55 -7.45 -1.97
CA TRP A 210 1.70 -6.92 -3.02
C TRP A 210 1.02 -5.64 -2.56
N LYS A 211 1.41 -4.49 -3.12
CA LYS A 211 1.00 -3.19 -2.59
C LYS A 211 -0.36 -2.69 -3.09
N ILE A 212 -0.78 -3.09 -4.31
CA ILE A 212 -2.06 -2.67 -4.90
C ILE A 212 -3.21 -3.16 -4.03
N GLY A 213 -4.11 -2.26 -3.65
CA GLY A 213 -5.27 -2.54 -2.81
C GLY A 213 -5.00 -2.70 -1.32
N SER A 214 -3.75 -2.59 -0.85
CA SER A 214 -3.44 -2.72 0.59
C SER A 214 -4.12 -1.64 1.44
N GLY A 215 -4.30 -0.43 0.89
CA GLY A 215 -5.05 0.66 1.53
C GLY A 215 -6.54 0.34 1.64
N ASP A 216 -7.12 -0.20 0.57
CA ASP A 216 -8.53 -0.60 0.51
C ASP A 216 -8.84 -1.68 1.54
N VAL A 217 -7.96 -2.69 1.62
CA VAL A 217 -8.05 -3.77 2.63
C VAL A 217 -7.99 -3.22 4.04
N PHE A 218 -7.12 -2.24 4.31
CA PHE A 218 -7.05 -1.61 5.62
C PHE A 218 -8.38 -0.92 5.96
N SER A 219 -8.91 -0.08 5.06
CA SER A 219 -10.12 0.69 5.27
C SER A 219 -11.35 -0.22 5.39
N ALA A 220 -11.42 -1.28 4.58
CA ALA A 220 -12.51 -2.28 4.65
C ALA A 220 -12.47 -3.10 5.94
N ALA A 221 -11.31 -3.61 6.34
CA ALA A 221 -11.16 -4.39 7.58
C ALA A 221 -11.39 -3.51 8.82
N PHE A 222 -10.93 -2.25 8.81
CA PHE A 222 -11.26 -1.30 9.87
C PHE A 222 -12.77 -1.07 9.97
N THR A 223 -13.45 -0.85 8.84
CA THR A 223 -14.91 -0.68 8.79
C THR A 223 -15.63 -1.89 9.36
N LEU A 224 -15.26 -3.09 8.95
CA LEU A 224 -15.84 -4.34 9.42
C LEU A 224 -15.70 -4.46 10.95
N HIS A 225 -14.51 -4.24 11.48
CA HIS A 225 -14.26 -4.45 12.91
C HIS A 225 -14.78 -3.32 13.79
N TRP A 226 -14.64 -2.06 13.37
CA TRP A 226 -15.14 -0.92 14.15
C TRP A 226 -16.66 -0.72 14.01
N ALA A 227 -17.15 -0.61 12.76
CA ALA A 227 -18.51 -0.17 12.53
C ALA A 227 -19.55 -1.31 12.57
N ILE A 228 -19.16 -2.55 12.23
CA ILE A 228 -20.05 -3.73 12.25
C ILE A 228 -19.86 -4.54 13.53
N HIS A 229 -18.62 -4.85 13.93
CA HIS A 229 -18.35 -5.68 15.11
C HIS A 229 -18.20 -4.88 16.41
N ASP A 230 -18.37 -3.57 16.36
CA ASP A 230 -18.37 -2.64 17.50
C ASP A 230 -17.09 -2.73 18.37
N ARG A 231 -15.95 -3.01 17.73
CA ARG A 231 -14.64 -3.04 18.40
C ARG A 231 -14.13 -1.63 18.64
N SER A 232 -13.25 -1.47 19.62
CA SER A 232 -12.57 -0.19 19.82
C SER A 232 -11.76 0.21 18.56
N PRO A 233 -11.60 1.52 18.28
CA PRO A 233 -10.81 1.98 17.14
C PRO A 233 -9.41 1.38 17.09
N GLN A 234 -8.76 1.21 18.26
CA GLN A 234 -7.43 0.63 18.37
C GLN A 234 -7.41 -0.86 17.98
N ASP A 235 -8.37 -1.66 18.49
CA ASP A 235 -8.45 -3.09 18.18
C ASP A 235 -8.84 -3.33 16.70
N ALA A 236 -9.75 -2.51 16.17
CA ALA A 236 -10.15 -2.56 14.77
C ALA A 236 -8.99 -2.23 13.83
N ALA A 237 -8.18 -1.23 14.16
CA ALA A 237 -7.02 -0.85 13.36
C ALA A 237 -5.86 -1.87 13.46
N ASP A 238 -5.65 -2.52 14.61
CA ASP A 238 -4.69 -3.64 14.73
C ASP A 238 -5.11 -4.81 13.83
N LEU A 239 -6.38 -5.18 13.85
CA LEU A 239 -6.93 -6.21 12.96
C LEU A 239 -6.83 -5.81 11.49
N ALA A 240 -7.09 -4.54 11.16
CA ALA A 240 -6.91 -4.02 9.80
C ALA A 240 -5.46 -4.13 9.33
N SER A 241 -4.49 -3.81 10.19
CA SER A 241 -3.06 -3.97 9.88
C SER A 241 -2.66 -5.43 9.66
N ARG A 242 -3.20 -6.38 10.47
CA ARG A 242 -3.01 -7.83 10.26
C ARG A 242 -3.65 -8.30 8.95
N SER A 243 -4.84 -7.81 8.64
CA SER A 243 -5.54 -8.07 7.38
C SER A 243 -4.71 -7.66 6.18
N VAL A 244 -4.08 -6.48 6.24
CA VAL A 244 -3.14 -6.02 5.21
C VAL A 244 -1.96 -6.97 5.07
N SER A 245 -1.31 -7.39 6.17
CA SER A 245 -0.17 -8.31 6.12
C SER A 245 -0.54 -9.65 5.47
N HIS A 246 -1.73 -10.18 5.76
CA HIS A 246 -2.23 -11.39 5.11
C HIS A 246 -2.46 -11.15 3.61
N TYR A 247 -3.20 -10.09 3.26
CA TYR A 247 -3.56 -9.77 1.88
C TYR A 247 -2.33 -9.53 1.00
N VAL A 248 -1.36 -8.74 1.45
CA VAL A 248 -0.17 -8.44 0.64
C VAL A 248 0.69 -9.67 0.35
N SER A 249 0.58 -10.72 1.17
CA SER A 249 1.23 -12.02 0.92
C SER A 249 0.46 -12.93 -0.02
N THR A 250 -0.87 -12.93 0.05
CA THR A 250 -1.72 -13.96 -0.57
C THR A 250 -2.53 -13.45 -1.75
N ARG A 251 -2.82 -12.14 -1.77
CA ARG A 251 -3.79 -11.47 -2.67
C ARG A 251 -5.21 -12.06 -2.58
N SER A 252 -5.47 -12.85 -1.56
CA SER A 252 -6.71 -13.62 -1.43
C SER A 252 -7.80 -12.86 -0.70
N LEU A 253 -9.03 -13.00 -1.16
CA LEU A 253 -10.27 -12.58 -0.52
C LEU A 253 -11.28 -13.75 -0.58
N PRO A 254 -12.17 -13.89 0.41
CA PRO A 254 -12.24 -13.14 1.65
C PRO A 254 -11.05 -13.42 2.59
N LEU A 255 -10.92 -12.59 3.63
CA LEU A 255 -9.86 -12.75 4.64
C LEU A 255 -10.20 -13.89 5.62
N PRO A 256 -9.18 -14.47 6.30
CA PRO A 256 -9.39 -15.34 7.44
C PRO A 256 -10.08 -14.61 8.60
N SER A 257 -10.69 -15.39 9.50
CA SER A 257 -11.31 -14.83 10.71
C SER A 257 -10.33 -14.02 11.56
N SER A 258 -10.85 -13.07 12.33
CA SER A 258 -10.03 -12.24 13.24
C SER A 258 -9.20 -13.06 14.23
N GLY A 259 -9.72 -14.21 14.68
CA GLY A 259 -8.98 -15.13 15.55
C GLY A 259 -7.81 -15.81 14.84
N GLU A 260 -7.97 -16.16 13.58
CA GLU A 260 -6.91 -16.75 12.77
C GLU A 260 -5.85 -15.71 12.39
N LEU A 261 -6.25 -14.51 12.00
CA LEU A 261 -5.32 -13.40 11.75
C LEU A 261 -4.43 -13.11 12.96
N ARG A 262 -4.97 -13.10 14.17
CA ARG A 262 -4.19 -12.91 15.40
C ARG A 262 -3.16 -14.02 15.65
N ARG A 263 -3.47 -15.25 15.25
CA ARG A 263 -2.55 -16.41 15.42
C ARG A 263 -1.48 -16.48 14.35
N THR A 264 -1.81 -16.14 13.11
CA THR A 264 -0.93 -16.34 11.94
C THR A 264 -0.11 -15.11 11.58
N VAL A 265 -0.59 -13.91 11.94
CA VAL A 265 0.07 -12.63 11.72
C VAL A 265 0.43 -12.04 13.07
N ASP A 266 1.54 -12.49 13.63
CA ASP A 266 1.95 -12.22 15.03
C ASP A 266 3.27 -11.43 15.16
N ARG A 267 3.94 -11.09 14.03
CA ARG A 267 5.26 -10.44 14.04
C ARG A 267 5.14 -8.95 13.69
N PRO A 268 4.92 -8.08 14.70
CA PRO A 268 4.90 -6.65 14.45
C PRO A 268 6.29 -6.15 14.02
N ILE A 269 6.28 -5.15 13.17
CA ILE A 269 7.49 -4.45 12.73
C ILE A 269 7.68 -3.26 13.65
N GLY A 270 8.86 -3.19 14.28
CA GLY A 270 9.29 -1.99 14.99
C GLY A 270 9.60 -0.84 14.02
N PRO A 271 9.58 0.41 14.49
CA PRO A 271 10.02 1.55 13.70
C PRO A 271 11.54 1.50 13.56
N GLY A 272 12.06 0.69 12.66
CA GLY A 272 13.48 0.61 12.36
C GLY A 272 14.00 1.93 11.83
N GLN A 273 15.16 2.39 12.33
CA GLN A 273 15.89 3.54 11.82
C GLN A 273 17.27 3.07 11.36
N GLY A 274 17.75 3.65 10.28
CA GLY A 274 19.07 3.28 9.79
C GLY A 274 19.25 3.62 8.31
N ARG A 275 20.37 3.16 7.77
CA ARG A 275 20.77 3.42 6.39
C ARG A 275 20.89 2.13 5.59
N ILE A 276 20.33 2.11 4.37
CA ILE A 276 20.41 0.98 3.46
C ILE A 276 21.46 1.27 2.38
N TYR A 277 22.38 0.32 2.18
CA TYR A 277 23.30 0.31 1.05
C TYR A 277 22.63 -0.40 -0.12
N ILE A 278 22.63 0.22 -1.31
CA ILE A 278 22.13 -0.40 -2.55
C ILE A 278 23.31 -0.94 -3.32
N ALA A 279 23.47 -2.26 -3.35
CA ALA A 279 24.44 -2.97 -4.16
C ALA A 279 23.79 -3.41 -5.49
N GLY A 280 24.39 -3.12 -6.61
CA GLY A 280 23.88 -3.60 -7.90
C GLY A 280 24.58 -2.99 -9.11
N PRO A 281 24.45 -3.63 -10.28
CA PRO A 281 25.00 -3.12 -11.51
C PRO A 281 24.27 -1.88 -12.00
N PHE A 282 24.99 -1.00 -12.72
CA PHE A 282 24.46 0.23 -13.33
C PHE A 282 25.12 0.53 -14.69
N PHE A 283 25.41 -0.51 -15.46
CA PHE A 283 26.19 -0.43 -16.69
C PHE A 283 25.35 -0.19 -17.94
N ASN A 284 24.03 -0.46 -17.85
CA ASN A 284 23.06 -0.21 -18.91
C ASN A 284 21.80 0.46 -18.37
N LEU A 285 20.90 0.89 -19.28
CA LEU A 285 19.70 1.65 -18.90
C LEU A 285 18.75 0.87 -17.97
N GLY A 286 18.59 -0.43 -18.19
CA GLY A 286 17.71 -1.26 -17.34
C GLY A 286 18.24 -1.40 -15.91
N GLU A 287 19.54 -1.61 -15.77
CA GLU A 287 20.22 -1.64 -14.47
C GLU A 287 20.15 -0.29 -13.75
N LEU A 288 20.46 0.80 -14.47
CA LEU A 288 20.32 2.15 -13.94
C LEU A 288 18.89 2.41 -13.45
N TRP A 289 17.90 2.08 -14.25
CA TRP A 289 16.50 2.24 -13.87
C TRP A 289 16.17 1.47 -12.57
N MET A 290 16.64 0.23 -12.44
CA MET A 290 16.40 -0.59 -11.24
C MET A 290 17.01 0.05 -9.99
N ILE A 291 18.25 0.54 -10.06
CA ILE A 291 18.90 1.22 -8.93
C ILE A 291 18.18 2.53 -8.57
N GLU A 292 17.79 3.32 -9.58
CA GLU A 292 17.03 4.57 -9.36
C GLU A 292 15.67 4.31 -8.73
N GLU A 293 14.96 3.27 -9.21
CA GLU A 293 13.64 2.91 -8.67
C GLU A 293 13.74 2.47 -7.21
N ILE A 294 14.68 1.57 -6.88
CA ILE A 294 14.93 1.15 -5.49
C ILE A 294 15.24 2.36 -4.61
N ARG A 295 16.16 3.22 -5.08
CA ARG A 295 16.57 4.41 -4.34
C ARG A 295 15.39 5.37 -4.11
N SER A 296 14.62 5.64 -5.14
CA SER A 296 13.45 6.51 -5.08
C SER A 296 12.41 5.99 -4.08
N GLN A 297 12.08 4.71 -4.12
CA GLN A 297 11.11 4.11 -3.22
C GLN A 297 11.58 4.13 -1.76
N LEU A 298 12.83 3.83 -1.49
CA LEU A 298 13.40 3.90 -0.13
C LEU A 298 13.39 5.33 0.43
N LEU A 299 13.73 6.34 -0.39
CA LEU A 299 13.67 7.74 -0.01
C LEU A 299 12.23 8.21 0.25
N HIS A 300 11.26 7.79 -0.56
CA HIS A 300 9.83 8.06 -0.33
C HIS A 300 9.32 7.42 0.97
N MET A 301 9.89 6.30 1.39
CA MET A 301 9.62 5.68 2.69
C MET A 301 10.33 6.40 3.86
N GLY A 302 11.12 7.43 3.59
CA GLY A 302 11.89 8.17 4.59
C GLY A 302 13.10 7.41 5.12
N VAL A 303 13.66 6.47 4.33
CA VAL A 303 14.85 5.68 4.69
C VAL A 303 16.11 6.36 4.16
N ALA A 304 17.15 6.46 4.97
CA ALA A 304 18.45 6.93 4.51
C ALA A 304 19.11 5.87 3.62
N VAL A 305 19.66 6.31 2.49
CA VAL A 305 20.24 5.42 1.47
C VAL A 305 21.69 5.79 1.21
N PHE A 306 22.53 4.80 0.92
CA PHE A 306 23.80 4.95 0.26
C PHE A 306 23.78 4.15 -1.05
N SER A 307 24.11 4.80 -2.15
CA SER A 307 24.22 4.19 -3.47
C SER A 307 25.58 4.54 -4.09
N PRO A 308 26.42 3.57 -4.41
CA PRO A 308 27.72 3.81 -5.06
C PRO A 308 27.63 4.75 -6.27
N LEU A 309 26.62 4.56 -7.09
CA LEU A 309 26.38 5.40 -8.28
C LEU A 309 26.24 6.90 -7.91
N HIS A 310 25.51 7.21 -6.84
CA HIS A 310 25.13 8.58 -6.47
C HIS A 310 26.11 9.22 -5.50
N ASP A 311 26.58 8.45 -4.51
CA ASP A 311 27.39 8.98 -3.41
C ASP A 311 28.90 8.96 -3.73
N VAL A 312 29.35 8.07 -4.64
CA VAL A 312 30.76 7.93 -5.02
C VAL A 312 30.99 8.27 -6.49
N GLY A 313 30.17 7.72 -7.38
CA GLY A 313 30.24 7.95 -8.81
C GLY A 313 31.40 7.19 -9.49
N ARG A 314 31.78 7.66 -10.69
CA ARG A 314 32.83 7.02 -11.51
C ARG A 314 34.22 7.53 -11.10
N GLY A 315 35.21 6.62 -11.11
CA GLY A 315 36.58 6.99 -10.79
C GLY A 315 37.57 5.84 -10.90
N PRO A 316 38.85 6.07 -10.53
CA PRO A 316 39.86 5.01 -10.49
C PRO A 316 39.45 3.92 -9.47
N ALA A 317 39.63 2.65 -9.86
CA ALA A 317 39.20 1.47 -9.11
C ALA A 317 39.61 1.51 -7.61
N HIS A 318 40.85 1.89 -7.31
CA HIS A 318 41.36 1.93 -5.93
C HIS A 318 40.71 3.02 -5.06
N LYS A 319 40.15 4.08 -5.66
CA LYS A 319 39.41 5.14 -4.94
C LYS A 319 37.95 4.75 -4.76
N VAL A 320 37.31 4.29 -5.84
CA VAL A 320 35.91 3.86 -5.86
C VAL A 320 35.70 2.72 -4.87
N ALA A 321 36.44 1.63 -5.01
CA ALA A 321 36.28 0.47 -4.13
C ALA A 321 36.47 0.81 -2.63
N LYS A 322 37.44 1.69 -2.32
CA LYS A 322 37.63 2.13 -0.93
C LYS A 322 36.45 2.94 -0.41
N ALA A 323 35.87 3.81 -1.23
CA ALA A 323 34.72 4.65 -0.85
C ALA A 323 33.43 3.81 -0.73
N ASP A 324 33.21 2.87 -1.65
CA ASP A 324 32.05 1.98 -1.62
C ASP A 324 32.06 1.08 -0.38
N LEU A 325 33.19 0.46 -0.05
CA LEU A 325 33.32 -0.36 1.16
C LEU A 325 33.17 0.48 2.46
N ALA A 326 33.67 1.71 2.47
CA ALA A 326 33.45 2.62 3.61
C ALA A 326 31.97 3.02 3.74
N GLY A 327 31.28 3.24 2.60
CA GLY A 327 29.84 3.50 2.56
C GLY A 327 29.04 2.29 3.05
N LEU A 328 29.43 1.08 2.62
CA LEU A 328 28.79 -0.16 3.06
C LEU A 328 29.00 -0.37 4.57
N ASP A 329 30.18 -0.13 5.10
CA ASP A 329 30.47 -0.22 6.55
C ASP A 329 29.60 0.76 7.36
N ALA A 330 29.27 1.91 6.80
CA ALA A 330 28.42 2.94 7.44
C ALA A 330 26.90 2.68 7.32
N CYS A 331 26.49 1.63 6.62
CA CYS A 331 25.09 1.24 6.47
C CYS A 331 24.73 0.08 7.39
N ASP A 332 23.44 -0.07 7.71
CA ASP A 332 22.92 -1.10 8.61
C ASP A 332 22.45 -2.36 7.87
N VAL A 333 21.96 -2.18 6.64
CA VAL A 333 21.41 -3.24 5.80
C VAL A 333 21.93 -3.09 4.38
N VAL A 334 22.12 -4.19 3.66
CA VAL A 334 22.43 -4.20 2.22
C VAL A 334 21.21 -4.73 1.45
N LEU A 335 20.74 -3.96 0.48
CA LEU A 335 19.82 -4.41 -0.57
C LEU A 335 20.61 -4.63 -1.86
N ALA A 336 20.74 -5.88 -2.26
CA ALA A 336 21.56 -6.27 -3.40
C ALA A 336 20.70 -6.72 -4.60
N VAL A 337 20.98 -6.18 -5.79
CA VAL A 337 20.38 -6.61 -7.06
C VAL A 337 21.31 -7.62 -7.71
N LEU A 338 20.97 -8.91 -7.65
CA LEU A 338 21.80 -9.99 -8.16
C LEU A 338 21.47 -10.39 -9.60
N ASN A 339 20.55 -9.69 -10.25
CA ASN A 339 20.18 -9.95 -11.64
C ASN A 339 21.42 -9.86 -12.54
N GLY A 340 21.64 -10.90 -13.37
CA GLY A 340 22.81 -10.98 -14.24
C GLY A 340 24.12 -11.41 -13.58
N GLY A 341 24.19 -11.52 -12.25
CA GLY A 341 25.36 -12.06 -11.55
C GLY A 341 26.61 -11.17 -11.61
N ASP A 342 26.46 -9.84 -11.46
CA ASP A 342 27.59 -8.91 -11.45
C ASP A 342 28.60 -9.24 -10.34
N ALA A 343 29.86 -9.37 -10.71
CA ALA A 343 30.96 -9.76 -9.81
C ALA A 343 31.19 -8.72 -8.69
N GLY A 344 31.01 -7.42 -8.98
CA GLY A 344 31.14 -6.34 -8.00
C GLY A 344 30.06 -6.46 -6.92
N THR A 345 28.82 -6.63 -7.33
CA THR A 345 27.66 -6.83 -6.42
C THR A 345 27.83 -8.08 -5.55
N ILE A 346 28.28 -9.20 -6.15
CA ILE A 346 28.56 -10.45 -5.40
C ILE A 346 29.66 -10.24 -4.37
N PHE A 347 30.72 -9.49 -4.70
CA PHE A 347 31.79 -9.14 -3.77
C PHE A 347 31.25 -8.31 -2.59
N GLU A 348 30.42 -7.31 -2.84
CA GLU A 348 29.80 -6.47 -1.82
C GLU A 348 28.89 -7.28 -0.89
N VAL A 349 28.11 -8.23 -1.43
CA VAL A 349 27.30 -9.18 -0.64
C VAL A 349 28.19 -10.02 0.27
N GLY A 350 29.26 -10.61 -0.24
CA GLY A 350 30.20 -11.38 0.55
C GLY A 350 30.86 -10.55 1.66
N TYR A 351 31.25 -9.32 1.33
CA TYR A 351 31.81 -8.38 2.30
C TYR A 351 30.79 -8.03 3.39
N ALA A 352 29.53 -7.73 3.05
CA ALA A 352 28.46 -7.42 3.98
C ALA A 352 28.20 -8.58 4.97
N VAL A 353 28.14 -9.81 4.45
CA VAL A 353 27.99 -11.03 5.25
C VAL A 353 29.16 -11.18 6.23
N ALA A 354 30.41 -10.99 5.77
CA ALA A 354 31.59 -11.06 6.61
C ALA A 354 31.62 -9.99 7.73
N ARG A 355 30.93 -8.86 7.50
CA ARG A 355 30.72 -7.78 8.49
C ARG A 355 29.52 -8.00 9.40
N GLY A 356 28.79 -9.12 9.26
CA GLY A 356 27.61 -9.45 10.04
C GLY A 356 26.40 -8.56 9.71
N LYS A 357 26.36 -7.91 8.53
CA LYS A 357 25.26 -7.06 8.12
C LYS A 357 24.15 -7.90 7.49
N PRO A 358 22.88 -7.62 7.79
CA PRO A 358 21.75 -8.20 7.06
C PRO A 358 21.83 -7.88 5.57
N VAL A 359 21.62 -8.90 4.73
CA VAL A 359 21.56 -8.76 3.28
C VAL A 359 20.22 -9.24 2.79
N VAL A 360 19.55 -8.40 2.00
CA VAL A 360 18.36 -8.76 1.21
C VAL A 360 18.75 -8.72 -0.26
N ALA A 361 18.58 -9.85 -0.95
CA ALA A 361 18.97 -10.02 -2.33
C ALA A 361 17.73 -10.11 -3.23
N LEU A 362 17.59 -9.18 -4.18
CA LEU A 362 16.67 -9.30 -5.30
C LEU A 362 17.30 -10.19 -6.38
N ALA A 363 16.62 -11.31 -6.69
CA ALA A 363 17.15 -12.35 -7.59
C ALA A 363 16.05 -12.85 -8.53
N GLN A 364 15.86 -12.17 -9.67
CA GLN A 364 14.85 -12.52 -10.68
C GLN A 364 15.45 -13.21 -11.91
N ASN A 365 16.67 -12.83 -12.27
CA ASN A 365 17.38 -13.33 -13.46
C ASN A 365 18.79 -13.77 -13.10
N ILE A 366 18.87 -14.85 -12.31
CA ILE A 366 20.11 -15.50 -11.91
C ILE A 366 19.89 -17.02 -11.80
N ARG A 367 20.88 -17.82 -12.15
CA ARG A 367 20.76 -19.28 -12.07
C ARG A 367 20.73 -19.74 -10.60
N PRO A 368 19.93 -20.75 -10.23
CA PRO A 368 19.88 -21.28 -8.87
C PRO A 368 21.25 -21.71 -8.32
N GLU A 369 22.13 -22.25 -9.18
CA GLU A 369 23.49 -22.66 -8.80
C GLU A 369 24.35 -21.49 -8.31
N ASP A 370 24.18 -20.30 -8.88
CA ASP A 370 24.92 -19.09 -8.53
C ASP A 370 24.44 -18.47 -7.21
N MET A 371 23.26 -18.89 -6.72
CA MET A 371 22.67 -18.44 -5.45
C MET A 371 23.11 -19.24 -4.22
N LYS A 372 23.87 -20.34 -4.39
CA LYS A 372 24.24 -21.23 -3.27
C LYS A 372 24.94 -20.50 -2.13
N MET A 373 25.91 -19.64 -2.45
CA MET A 373 26.64 -18.89 -1.42
C MET A 373 25.74 -17.86 -0.75
N THR A 374 24.95 -17.13 -1.51
CA THR A 374 24.02 -16.12 -0.98
C THR A 374 22.99 -16.73 -0.03
N ILE A 375 22.35 -17.82 -0.43
CA ILE A 375 21.37 -18.54 0.40
C ILE A 375 22.06 -19.19 1.62
N GLY A 376 23.17 -19.90 1.38
CA GLY A 376 23.89 -20.63 2.42
C GLY A 376 24.52 -19.75 3.49
N SER A 377 24.80 -18.48 3.19
CA SER A 377 25.29 -17.49 4.17
C SER A 377 24.19 -16.74 4.93
N GLY A 378 22.91 -17.10 4.72
CA GLY A 378 21.79 -16.54 5.48
C GLY A 378 21.22 -15.24 4.91
N CYS A 379 21.56 -14.86 3.68
CA CYS A 379 20.92 -13.73 3.02
C CYS A 379 19.43 -14.02 2.77
N GLN A 380 18.59 -13.02 2.92
CA GLN A 380 17.18 -13.11 2.57
C GLN A 380 17.04 -12.90 1.05
N VAL A 381 16.43 -13.85 0.34
CA VAL A 381 16.21 -13.74 -1.11
C VAL A 381 14.76 -13.38 -1.39
N ALA A 382 14.56 -12.43 -2.30
CA ALA A 382 13.27 -12.04 -2.86
C ALA A 382 13.31 -12.18 -4.38
N ASP A 383 12.20 -12.62 -4.95
CA ASP A 383 11.99 -12.79 -6.39
C ASP A 383 11.23 -11.63 -7.03
N ASP A 384 10.71 -10.70 -6.21
CA ASP A 384 10.09 -9.46 -6.67
C ASP A 384 10.69 -8.22 -6.01
N LEU A 385 10.67 -7.11 -6.75
CA LEU A 385 11.25 -5.83 -6.36
C LEU A 385 10.65 -5.28 -5.06
N VAL A 386 9.33 -5.31 -4.95
CA VAL A 386 8.61 -4.68 -3.84
C VAL A 386 8.87 -5.43 -2.54
N SER A 387 8.83 -6.76 -2.57
CA SER A 387 9.20 -7.59 -1.41
C SER A 387 10.64 -7.37 -0.98
N ALA A 388 11.59 -7.22 -1.93
CA ALA A 388 12.98 -6.93 -1.61
C ALA A 388 13.13 -5.60 -0.86
N ILE A 389 12.49 -4.53 -1.37
CA ILE A 389 12.50 -3.21 -0.74
C ILE A 389 11.92 -3.27 0.68
N TYR A 390 10.74 -3.84 0.86
CA TYR A 390 10.11 -3.93 2.18
C TYR A 390 10.91 -4.78 3.16
N ARG A 391 11.46 -5.93 2.73
CA ARG A 391 12.30 -6.76 3.59
C ARG A 391 13.57 -6.04 4.03
N ALA A 392 14.19 -5.23 3.15
CA ALA A 392 15.35 -4.41 3.51
C ALA A 392 14.98 -3.35 4.57
N VAL A 393 13.82 -2.68 4.41
CA VAL A 393 13.30 -1.72 5.41
C VAL A 393 13.00 -2.42 6.75
N TRP A 394 12.43 -3.62 6.71
CA TRP A 394 12.12 -4.40 7.92
C TRP A 394 13.35 -5.03 8.60
N ALA A 395 14.48 -5.02 7.93
CA ALA A 395 15.76 -5.49 8.49
C ALA A 395 16.55 -4.38 9.21
N LEU A 396 16.10 -3.12 9.13
CA LEU A 396 16.68 -2.00 9.87
C LEU A 396 16.51 -2.21 11.38
N PRO A 397 17.53 -1.82 12.18
CA PRO A 397 17.53 -2.00 13.65
C PRO A 397 16.50 -1.16 14.40
#